data_1c396f0ee8ba9f2ece4b2f16130cb651
#
_entry.id   1c396f0ee8ba9f2ece4b2f16130cb651
#
_cell.length_a   1.000
_cell.length_b   1.000
_cell.length_c   1.000
_cell.angle_alpha   90.00
_cell.angle_beta   90.00
_cell.angle_gamma   90.00
#
_symmetry.space_group_name_H-M   'P 1'
#
loop_
_entity.id
_entity.type
_entity.pdbx_description
1 polymer ?
#
loop_
_entity_poly.entity_id
_entity_poly.type
_entity_poly.pdbx_seq_one_letter_code
_entity_poly.pdbx_strand_id
1 'polypeptide(L)'
;MRLLGLGADSRYGRKDREQGAGRLVQEVEAKWIERQLRAFPADSLSPVLDIGSQTLHFRTEEKPFIHNDLFAPLMARGVTIIHSDLQAGEGIDITANLLEEDGFNQIKATAPRTVFCNNVLEHVLDPAEFANRCFALLPPGGRLVITVPKSYPHHRDPIDTMFRPSPAEIAELISAPHQILVSEVIATGSYRDNLKRRPWIIYRQLLRLPFPFLGWTKWKRSMKKFYWMIWPYRQSCVVIQKPVTAAAAD
;
A
#
# COMPACT_ATOMS: atom_id res chain seq x y z
N MET A 1 -16.13 19.61 1.06
CA MET A 1 -16.27 19.05 -0.30
C MET A 1 -16.65 17.58 -0.16
N ARG A 2 -17.80 17.19 -0.67
CA ARG A 2 -18.44 15.90 -0.33
C ARG A 2 -17.70 14.74 -0.99
N LEU A 3 -17.13 13.83 -0.18
CA LEU A 3 -16.83 12.47 -0.60
C LEU A 3 -18.17 11.80 -0.92
N LEU A 4 -18.30 11.30 -2.14
CA LEU A 4 -19.49 10.57 -2.59
C LEU A 4 -19.72 9.38 -1.65
N GLY A 5 -20.88 9.39 -0.98
CA GLY A 5 -21.28 8.34 -0.06
C GLY A 5 -21.34 6.99 -0.76
N LEU A 6 -20.45 6.09 -0.37
CA LEU A 6 -20.49 4.69 -0.74
C LEU A 6 -21.35 3.96 0.28
N GLY A 7 -22.66 3.83 -0.07
CA GLY A 7 -23.56 2.93 0.63
C GLY A 7 -23.00 1.51 0.61
N ALA A 8 -23.06 0.86 1.76
CA ALA A 8 -22.72 -0.54 1.94
C ALA A 8 -23.58 -1.42 1.02
N ASP A 9 -23.09 -1.76 -0.17
CA ASP A 9 -23.71 -2.74 -1.05
C ASP A 9 -23.05 -4.11 -0.82
N SER A 10 -23.74 -4.97 -0.08
CA SER A 10 -23.37 -6.33 0.27
C SER A 10 -23.17 -7.29 -0.91
N ARG A 11 -23.08 -6.76 -2.14
CA ARG A 11 -22.87 -7.54 -3.39
C ARG A 11 -21.41 -7.72 -3.78
N TYR A 12 -20.46 -7.23 -2.98
CA TYR A 12 -19.02 -7.29 -3.26
C TYR A 12 -18.39 -8.69 -3.03
N GLY A 13 -19.09 -9.60 -2.36
CA GLY A 13 -18.56 -10.87 -1.87
C GLY A 13 -18.37 -12.01 -2.88
N ARG A 14 -18.46 -11.83 -4.22
CA ARG A 14 -18.45 -12.99 -5.13
C ARG A 14 -17.69 -12.84 -6.46
N LYS A 15 -16.86 -11.84 -6.68
CA LYS A 15 -16.22 -11.64 -7.99
C LYS A 15 -14.68 -11.70 -8.06
N ASP A 16 -13.97 -11.85 -6.96
CA ASP A 16 -12.50 -11.76 -6.96
C ASP A 16 -11.78 -13.09 -7.08
N ARG A 17 -12.04 -13.81 -8.17
CA ARG A 17 -11.13 -14.89 -8.62
C ARG A 17 -9.92 -14.39 -9.43
N GLU A 18 -9.68 -13.10 -9.47
CA GLU A 18 -8.47 -12.50 -10.10
C GLU A 18 -7.31 -12.30 -9.09
N GLN A 19 -7.45 -12.78 -7.86
CA GLN A 19 -6.58 -12.57 -6.71
C GLN A 19 -5.13 -13.08 -6.81
N GLY A 20 -4.77 -13.81 -7.86
CA GLY A 20 -3.44 -14.42 -7.92
C GLY A 20 -2.28 -13.44 -8.14
N ALA A 21 -2.46 -12.37 -8.94
CA ALA A 21 -1.39 -11.41 -9.25
C ALA A 21 -1.19 -10.40 -8.13
N GLY A 22 -2.28 -9.87 -7.56
CA GLY A 22 -2.22 -8.91 -6.45
C GLY A 22 -1.64 -9.52 -5.16
N ARG A 23 -1.74 -10.84 -4.97
CA ARG A 23 -1.21 -11.52 -3.80
C ARG A 23 0.32 -11.52 -3.77
N LEU A 24 0.98 -11.72 -4.92
CA LEU A 24 2.46 -11.73 -5.01
C LEU A 24 3.07 -10.35 -4.83
N VAL A 25 2.41 -9.33 -5.37
CA VAL A 25 2.89 -7.94 -5.28
C VAL A 25 3.09 -7.55 -3.83
N GLN A 26 2.09 -7.74 -2.99
CA GLN A 26 2.14 -7.31 -1.60
C GLN A 26 3.00 -8.18 -0.68
N GLU A 27 3.22 -9.47 -1.01
CA GLU A 27 4.12 -10.33 -0.24
C GLU A 27 5.58 -9.85 -0.30
N VAL A 28 6.07 -9.50 -1.50
CA VAL A 28 7.42 -8.95 -1.66
C VAL A 28 7.56 -7.61 -0.96
N GLU A 29 6.52 -6.79 -1.03
CA GLU A 29 6.43 -5.50 -0.35
C GLU A 29 6.49 -5.64 1.18
N ALA A 30 5.69 -6.52 1.77
CA ALA A 30 5.69 -6.78 3.21
C ALA A 30 7.08 -7.18 3.72
N LYS A 31 7.74 -8.10 3.02
CA LYS A 31 9.12 -8.52 3.32
C LYS A 31 10.12 -7.40 3.13
N TRP A 32 9.91 -6.53 2.14
CA TRP A 32 10.77 -5.38 1.91
C TRP A 32 10.68 -4.40 3.07
N ILE A 33 9.46 -4.03 3.50
CA ILE A 33 9.25 -3.11 4.62
C ILE A 33 9.90 -3.66 5.90
N GLU A 34 9.62 -4.91 6.25
CA GLU A 34 10.21 -5.56 7.43
C GLU A 34 11.73 -5.52 7.39
N ARG A 35 12.34 -5.84 6.25
CA ARG A 35 13.80 -5.82 6.08
C ARG A 35 14.38 -4.41 6.30
N GLN A 36 13.72 -3.35 5.80
CA GLN A 36 14.19 -1.98 6.03
C GLN A 36 14.10 -1.58 7.50
N LEU A 37 13.02 -2.01 8.18
CA LEU A 37 12.80 -1.64 9.58
C LEU A 37 13.60 -2.47 10.58
N ARG A 38 14.11 -3.63 10.17
CA ARG A 38 14.93 -4.51 11.02
C ARG A 38 16.20 -3.83 11.51
N ALA A 39 16.75 -2.89 10.74
CA ALA A 39 17.96 -2.15 11.07
C ALA A 39 17.78 -1.18 12.26
N PHE A 40 16.54 -0.86 12.65
CA PHE A 40 16.24 0.13 13.68
C PHE A 40 15.84 -0.56 15.00
N PRO A 41 16.20 0.00 16.17
CA PRO A 41 15.71 -0.47 17.47
C PRO A 41 14.19 -0.41 17.55
N ALA A 42 13.56 -1.39 18.22
CA ALA A 42 12.11 -1.50 18.29
C ALA A 42 11.43 -0.29 18.95
N ASP A 43 12.04 0.24 20.00
CA ASP A 43 11.58 1.43 20.71
C ASP A 43 11.61 2.71 19.85
N SER A 44 12.55 2.78 18.90
CA SER A 44 12.61 3.88 17.93
C SER A 44 11.56 3.79 16.83
N LEU A 45 10.91 2.64 16.66
CA LEU A 45 9.86 2.40 15.69
C LEU A 45 8.46 2.54 16.29
N SER A 46 8.32 2.16 17.56
CA SER A 46 7.03 2.02 18.26
C SER A 46 6.51 3.35 18.83
N PRO A 47 5.21 3.66 18.70
CA PRO A 47 4.19 2.90 17.95
C PRO A 47 4.31 3.06 16.43
N VAL A 48 3.92 2.01 15.71
CA VAL A 48 3.72 2.04 14.25
C VAL A 48 2.24 2.29 13.97
N LEU A 49 1.95 3.28 13.17
CA LEU A 49 0.61 3.55 12.66
C LEU A 49 0.49 3.03 11.22
N ASP A 50 -0.46 2.15 10.97
CA ASP A 50 -0.77 1.60 9.65
C ASP A 50 -2.04 2.28 9.11
N ILE A 51 -1.89 3.17 8.14
CA ILE A 51 -2.98 3.95 7.55
C ILE A 51 -3.55 3.23 6.33
N GLY A 52 -4.89 3.08 6.27
CA GLY A 52 -5.57 2.30 5.25
C GLY A 52 -5.37 0.79 5.47
N SER A 53 -5.40 0.40 6.74
CA SER A 53 -4.98 -0.92 7.21
C SER A 53 -5.86 -2.08 6.76
N GLN A 54 -7.08 -1.80 6.30
CA GLN A 54 -8.11 -2.81 6.05
C GLN A 54 -8.46 -3.62 7.33
N THR A 55 -9.39 -4.58 7.23
CA THR A 55 -9.83 -5.39 8.37
C THR A 55 -8.80 -6.45 8.80
N LEU A 56 -8.95 -6.99 10.01
CA LEU A 56 -8.16 -8.13 10.48
C LEU A 56 -8.28 -9.32 9.52
N HIS A 57 -9.51 -9.67 9.09
CA HIS A 57 -9.74 -10.73 8.12
C HIS A 57 -8.94 -10.54 6.83
N PHE A 58 -8.87 -9.31 6.31
CA PHE A 58 -8.07 -9.01 5.12
C PHE A 58 -6.58 -9.29 5.36
N ARG A 59 -6.04 -8.87 6.50
CA ARG A 59 -4.61 -8.99 6.83
C ARG A 59 -4.18 -10.42 7.22
N THR A 60 -5.11 -11.25 7.74
CA THR A 60 -4.78 -12.58 8.25
C THR A 60 -5.28 -13.73 7.37
N GLU A 61 -6.40 -13.55 6.66
CA GLU A 61 -7.04 -14.61 5.88
C GLU A 61 -6.92 -14.37 4.37
N GLU A 62 -7.27 -13.18 3.90
CA GLU A 62 -7.19 -12.88 2.46
C GLU A 62 -5.74 -12.69 2.01
N LYS A 63 -4.94 -11.97 2.80
CA LYS A 63 -3.54 -11.63 2.53
C LYS A 63 -2.66 -11.90 3.77
N PRO A 64 -2.54 -13.15 4.20
CA PRO A 64 -1.88 -13.52 5.46
C PRO A 64 -0.40 -13.12 5.54
N PHE A 65 0.26 -12.91 4.42
CA PHE A 65 1.64 -12.41 4.39
C PHE A 65 1.77 -10.99 4.97
N ILE A 66 0.71 -10.16 4.98
CA ILE A 66 0.75 -8.83 5.61
C ILE A 66 0.97 -9.02 7.12
N HIS A 67 0.22 -9.91 7.74
CA HIS A 67 0.43 -10.23 9.14
C HIS A 67 1.73 -10.99 9.36
N ASN A 68 1.94 -12.09 8.64
CA ASN A 68 3.03 -13.04 8.91
C ASN A 68 4.42 -12.49 8.57
N ASP A 69 4.55 -11.72 7.47
CA ASP A 69 5.83 -11.27 6.96
C ASP A 69 6.17 -9.81 7.36
N LEU A 70 5.20 -9.05 7.89
CA LEU A 70 5.42 -7.67 8.32
C LEU A 70 5.06 -7.46 9.79
N PHE A 71 3.77 -7.62 10.19
CA PHE A 71 3.34 -7.23 11.52
C PHE A 71 3.81 -8.20 12.62
N ALA A 72 3.70 -9.51 12.42
CA ALA A 72 4.11 -10.48 13.42
C ALA A 72 5.62 -10.38 13.78
N PRO A 73 6.55 -10.21 12.82
CA PRO A 73 7.97 -9.96 13.15
C PRO A 73 8.19 -8.65 13.93
N LEU A 74 7.48 -7.57 13.62
CA LEU A 74 7.57 -6.32 14.37
C LEU A 74 7.03 -6.47 15.78
N MET A 75 5.86 -7.10 15.94
CA MET A 75 5.24 -7.37 17.24
C MET A 75 6.11 -8.28 18.12
N ALA A 76 6.75 -9.30 17.53
CA ALA A 76 7.70 -10.19 18.23
C ALA A 76 8.91 -9.43 18.79
N ARG A 77 9.24 -8.26 18.23
CA ARG A 77 10.29 -7.35 18.72
C ARG A 77 9.77 -6.36 19.77
N GLY A 78 8.48 -6.41 20.14
CA GLY A 78 7.86 -5.49 21.10
C GLY A 78 7.32 -4.20 20.46
N VAL A 79 7.22 -4.13 19.13
CA VAL A 79 6.64 -2.95 18.45
C VAL A 79 5.12 -3.01 18.54
N THR A 80 4.52 -1.94 19.03
CA THR A 80 3.05 -1.75 19.02
C THR A 80 2.60 -1.32 17.63
N ILE A 81 1.58 -1.98 17.08
CA ILE A 81 0.96 -1.62 15.80
C ILE A 81 -0.43 -1.07 16.08
N ILE A 82 -0.76 0.06 15.46
CA ILE A 82 -2.07 0.71 15.53
C ILE A 82 -2.63 0.75 14.11
N HIS A 83 -3.79 0.14 13.90
CA HIS A 83 -4.44 0.06 12.62
C HIS A 83 -5.51 1.14 12.47
N SER A 84 -5.41 1.96 11.42
CA SER A 84 -6.37 3.02 11.12
C SER A 84 -6.93 2.87 9.71
N ASP A 85 -8.25 3.05 9.59
CA ASP A 85 -8.95 3.02 8.30
C ASP A 85 -10.11 4.04 8.29
N LEU A 86 -10.61 4.36 7.10
CA LEU A 86 -11.82 5.19 6.93
C LEU A 86 -13.10 4.46 7.34
N GLN A 87 -13.10 3.13 7.27
CA GLN A 87 -14.24 2.29 7.57
C GLN A 87 -13.99 1.51 8.86
N ALA A 88 -15.00 1.47 9.72
CA ALA A 88 -14.97 0.64 10.91
C ALA A 88 -15.00 -0.85 10.53
N GLY A 89 -14.25 -1.66 11.27
CA GLY A 89 -14.20 -3.11 11.06
C GLY A 89 -13.41 -3.82 12.14
N GLU A 90 -13.48 -5.12 12.14
CA GLU A 90 -12.70 -5.93 13.08
C GLU A 90 -11.20 -5.69 12.89
N GLY A 91 -10.49 -5.45 13.99
CA GLY A 91 -9.06 -5.16 14.00
C GLY A 91 -8.68 -3.78 13.47
N ILE A 92 -9.62 -2.85 13.37
CA ILE A 92 -9.38 -1.42 13.17
C ILE A 92 -9.41 -0.74 14.54
N ASP A 93 -8.30 -0.15 14.94
CA ASP A 93 -8.18 0.53 16.25
C ASP A 93 -8.75 1.94 16.18
N ILE A 94 -8.59 2.61 15.04
CA ILE A 94 -9.03 3.98 14.82
C ILE A 94 -9.77 4.08 13.48
N THR A 95 -11.03 4.51 13.55
CA THR A 95 -11.82 4.83 12.36
C THR A 95 -11.84 6.34 12.20
N ALA A 96 -11.02 6.86 11.29
CA ALA A 96 -10.86 8.30 11.11
C ALA A 96 -10.42 8.68 9.69
N ASN A 97 -10.81 9.87 9.26
CA ASN A 97 -10.34 10.47 8.02
C ASN A 97 -9.14 11.39 8.32
N LEU A 98 -7.95 11.02 7.87
CA LEU A 98 -6.73 11.80 8.07
C LEU A 98 -6.80 13.22 7.46
N LEU A 99 -7.64 13.42 6.44
CA LEU A 99 -7.81 14.73 5.78
C LEU A 99 -8.78 15.66 6.54
N GLU A 100 -9.52 15.14 7.52
CA GLU A 100 -10.37 15.92 8.41
C GLU A 100 -9.63 16.27 9.70
N GLU A 101 -9.85 17.46 10.25
CA GLU A 101 -9.09 17.96 11.41
C GLU A 101 -9.31 17.11 12.65
N ASP A 102 -10.56 16.71 12.92
CA ASP A 102 -10.89 15.84 14.06
C ASP A 102 -10.23 14.46 13.90
N GLY A 103 -10.28 13.88 12.69
CA GLY A 103 -9.63 12.61 12.38
C GLY A 103 -8.11 12.69 12.50
N PHE A 104 -7.51 13.76 11.99
CA PHE A 104 -6.07 14.01 12.15
C PHE A 104 -5.67 14.09 13.63
N ASN A 105 -6.41 14.85 14.44
CA ASN A 105 -6.12 15.01 15.87
C ASN A 105 -6.28 13.69 16.64
N GLN A 106 -7.31 12.89 16.31
CA GLN A 106 -7.50 11.56 16.90
C GLN A 106 -6.32 10.63 16.59
N ILE A 107 -5.88 10.59 15.34
CA ILE A 107 -4.74 9.78 14.90
C ILE A 107 -3.44 10.29 15.56
N LYS A 108 -3.23 11.61 15.58
CA LYS A 108 -2.04 12.24 16.16
C LYS A 108 -1.89 11.94 17.65
N ALA A 109 -3.00 11.79 18.39
CA ALA A 109 -2.99 11.44 19.80
C ALA A 109 -2.34 10.09 20.11
N THR A 110 -2.20 9.21 19.12
CA THR A 110 -1.46 7.94 19.23
C THR A 110 0.06 8.12 19.27
N ALA A 111 0.56 9.31 18.96
CA ALA A 111 1.98 9.68 18.94
C ALA A 111 2.86 8.68 18.18
N PRO A 112 2.57 8.37 16.91
CA PRO A 112 3.28 7.33 16.16
C PRO A 112 4.74 7.77 15.90
N ARG A 113 5.66 6.83 16.05
CA ARG A 113 7.07 7.02 15.66
C ARG A 113 7.36 6.55 14.25
N THR A 114 6.52 5.65 13.74
CA THR A 114 6.56 5.18 12.35
C THR A 114 5.15 5.20 11.77
N VAL A 115 5.01 5.71 10.55
CA VAL A 115 3.75 5.74 9.81
C VAL A 115 3.91 4.93 8.53
N PHE A 116 3.00 4.01 8.28
CA PHE A 116 2.86 3.29 7.02
C PHE A 116 1.76 3.92 6.18
N CYS A 117 2.09 4.26 4.94
CA CYS A 117 1.17 4.71 3.90
C CYS A 117 1.39 3.81 2.68
N ASN A 118 0.90 2.58 2.77
CA ASN A 118 1.17 1.52 1.81
C ASN A 118 -0.02 1.31 0.88
N ASN A 119 0.18 1.54 -0.43
CA ASN A 119 -0.88 1.42 -1.45
C ASN A 119 -2.13 2.24 -1.12
N VAL A 120 -1.94 3.47 -0.66
CA VAL A 120 -3.03 4.41 -0.34
C VAL A 120 -3.03 5.58 -1.30
N LEU A 121 -1.86 6.11 -1.70
CA LEU A 121 -1.76 7.35 -2.48
C LEU A 121 -2.39 7.25 -3.87
N GLU A 122 -2.48 6.07 -4.46
CA GLU A 122 -3.21 5.84 -5.71
C GLU A 122 -4.74 5.93 -5.58
N HIS A 123 -5.24 5.96 -4.34
CA HIS A 123 -6.67 6.02 -4.01
C HIS A 123 -7.12 7.39 -3.51
N VAL A 124 -6.22 8.36 -3.38
CA VAL A 124 -6.54 9.72 -2.92
C VAL A 124 -6.46 10.73 -4.06
N LEU A 125 -7.27 11.79 -3.98
CA LEU A 125 -7.32 12.83 -5.01
C LEU A 125 -6.12 13.77 -4.94
N ASP A 126 -5.65 14.06 -3.73
CA ASP A 126 -4.47 14.87 -3.48
C ASP A 126 -3.42 14.07 -2.71
N PRO A 127 -2.53 13.35 -3.42
CA PRO A 127 -1.46 12.57 -2.79
C PRO A 127 -0.48 13.43 -1.99
N ALA A 128 -0.27 14.70 -2.39
CA ALA A 128 0.65 15.59 -1.70
C ALA A 128 0.10 16.01 -0.34
N GLU A 129 -1.16 16.45 -0.29
CA GLU A 129 -1.82 16.76 0.98
C GLU A 129 -1.80 15.55 1.92
N PHE A 130 -2.19 14.37 1.42
CA PHE A 130 -2.23 13.16 2.23
C PHE A 130 -0.85 12.77 2.78
N ALA A 131 0.18 12.77 1.94
CA ALA A 131 1.55 12.45 2.35
C ALA A 131 2.09 13.45 3.39
N ASN A 132 1.83 14.75 3.22
CA ASN A 132 2.21 15.77 4.20
C ASN A 132 1.47 15.59 5.53
N ARG A 133 0.19 15.22 5.52
CA ARG A 133 -0.56 14.86 6.74
C ARG A 133 0.06 13.66 7.44
N CYS A 134 0.40 12.60 6.71
CA CYS A 134 1.12 11.45 7.27
C CYS A 134 2.45 11.88 7.93
N PHE A 135 3.22 12.73 7.26
CA PHE A 135 4.50 13.20 7.77
C PHE A 135 4.36 14.12 8.99
N ALA A 136 3.29 14.92 9.04
CA ALA A 136 3.00 15.82 10.18
C ALA A 136 2.72 15.07 11.49
N LEU A 137 2.25 13.81 11.43
CA LEU A 137 2.03 12.97 12.61
C LEU A 137 3.33 12.60 13.34
N LEU A 138 4.46 12.62 12.64
CA LEU A 138 5.74 12.11 13.14
C LEU A 138 6.43 13.09 14.08
N PRO A 139 7.02 12.61 15.19
CA PRO A 139 7.98 13.38 15.97
C PRO A 139 9.31 13.51 15.22
N PRO A 140 10.23 14.40 15.68
CA PRO A 140 11.62 14.39 15.22
C PRO A 140 12.24 13.00 15.34
N GLY A 141 12.94 12.55 14.29
CA GLY A 141 13.49 11.20 14.17
C GLY A 141 12.48 10.12 13.76
N GLY A 142 11.18 10.45 13.70
CA GLY A 142 10.13 9.54 13.23
C GLY A 142 10.24 9.22 11.75
N ARG A 143 9.63 8.12 11.31
CA ARG A 143 9.79 7.57 9.95
C ARG A 143 8.45 7.41 9.23
N LEU A 144 8.44 7.78 7.96
CA LEU A 144 7.31 7.54 7.05
C LEU A 144 7.75 6.53 6.00
N VAL A 145 7.03 5.42 5.91
CA VAL A 145 7.19 4.41 4.88
C VAL A 145 6.07 4.57 3.88
N ILE A 146 6.40 4.84 2.63
CA ILE A 146 5.44 4.98 1.54
C ILE A 146 5.74 3.95 0.47
N THR A 147 4.71 3.21 0.06
CA THR A 147 4.76 2.34 -1.11
C THR A 147 3.59 2.64 -2.04
N VAL A 148 3.88 2.73 -3.35
CA VAL A 148 2.88 3.02 -4.38
C VAL A 148 3.17 2.19 -5.62
N PRO A 149 2.16 1.63 -6.31
CA PRO A 149 2.38 0.95 -7.58
C PRO A 149 3.08 1.84 -8.59
N LYS A 150 4.24 1.40 -9.13
CA LYS A 150 4.95 2.09 -10.24
C LYS A 150 4.51 1.57 -11.58
N SER A 151 4.35 0.25 -11.69
CA SER A 151 3.96 -0.44 -12.92
C SER A 151 3.02 -1.58 -12.54
N TYR A 152 1.73 -1.31 -12.61
CA TYR A 152 0.66 -2.23 -12.25
C TYR A 152 -0.60 -1.96 -13.09
N PRO A 153 -1.39 -2.98 -13.44
CA PRO A 153 -2.65 -2.78 -14.15
C PRO A 153 -3.61 -1.91 -13.36
N HIS A 154 -4.37 -1.09 -14.06
CA HIS A 154 -5.49 -0.36 -13.45
C HIS A 154 -6.41 -1.34 -12.71
N HIS A 155 -6.70 -1.07 -11.46
CA HIS A 155 -7.63 -1.81 -10.62
C HIS A 155 -8.76 -0.89 -10.16
N ARG A 156 -9.96 -1.46 -9.97
CA ARG A 156 -11.16 -0.67 -9.65
C ARG A 156 -11.52 -0.72 -8.16
N ASP A 157 -10.55 -0.60 -7.29
CA ASP A 157 -10.74 -0.71 -5.84
C ASP A 157 -10.42 0.61 -5.12
N PRO A 158 -11.39 1.25 -4.58
CA PRO A 158 -12.66 1.71 -5.14
C PRO A 158 -12.43 2.79 -6.20
N ILE A 159 -11.30 3.51 -6.11
CA ILE A 159 -10.82 4.54 -7.06
C ILE A 159 -9.35 4.26 -7.30
N ASP A 160 -8.91 4.18 -8.55
CA ASP A 160 -7.50 4.19 -8.91
C ASP A 160 -7.25 5.42 -9.79
N THR A 161 -6.59 6.41 -9.24
CA THR A 161 -6.26 7.67 -9.92
C THR A 161 -5.16 7.49 -10.97
N MET A 162 -4.59 6.28 -11.07
CA MET A 162 -3.39 6.00 -11.88
C MET A 162 -2.16 6.79 -11.45
N PHE A 163 -2.12 7.25 -10.20
CA PHE A 163 -0.93 7.82 -9.62
C PHE A 163 0.16 6.74 -9.52
N ARG A 164 1.22 6.88 -10.32
CA ARG A 164 2.30 5.88 -10.49
C ARG A 164 3.67 6.55 -10.40
N PRO A 165 3.98 7.20 -9.28
CA PRO A 165 5.19 8.01 -9.13
C PRO A 165 6.46 7.15 -9.09
N SER A 166 7.59 7.76 -9.39
CA SER A 166 8.91 7.24 -9.01
C SER A 166 9.16 7.48 -7.51
N PRO A 167 10.13 6.80 -6.90
CA PRO A 167 10.49 7.08 -5.51
C PRO A 167 10.91 8.54 -5.26
N ALA A 168 11.56 9.18 -6.23
CA ALA A 168 11.92 10.60 -6.14
C ALA A 168 10.67 11.50 -6.12
N GLU A 169 9.71 11.27 -7.02
CA GLU A 169 8.44 11.99 -7.04
C GLU A 169 7.63 11.79 -5.75
N ILE A 170 7.72 10.61 -5.09
CA ILE A 170 7.10 10.39 -3.78
C ILE A 170 7.77 11.28 -2.71
N ALA A 171 9.09 11.34 -2.70
CA ALA A 171 9.81 12.17 -1.73
C ALA A 171 9.50 13.65 -1.93
N GLU A 172 9.36 14.11 -3.16
CA GLU A 172 9.01 15.50 -3.52
C GLU A 172 7.60 15.92 -3.05
N LEU A 173 6.70 14.97 -2.73
CA LEU A 173 5.40 15.29 -2.14
C LEU A 173 5.53 15.93 -0.76
N ILE A 174 6.59 15.60 -0.02
CA ILE A 174 6.81 16.09 1.34
C ILE A 174 7.45 17.46 1.28
N SER A 175 6.71 18.49 1.63
CA SER A 175 7.17 19.89 1.59
C SER A 175 8.08 20.26 2.76
N ALA A 176 7.94 19.60 3.90
CA ALA A 176 8.77 19.87 5.08
C ALA A 176 10.19 19.26 4.92
N PRO A 177 11.21 19.81 5.58
CA PRO A 177 12.55 19.22 5.59
C PRO A 177 12.53 17.77 6.03
N HIS A 178 13.18 16.90 5.26
CA HIS A 178 13.22 15.47 5.51
C HIS A 178 14.51 14.84 4.99
N GLN A 179 14.82 13.63 5.49
CA GLN A 179 15.92 12.80 5.02
C GLN A 179 15.37 11.55 4.36
N ILE A 180 15.80 11.27 3.14
CA ILE A 180 15.47 10.02 2.45
C ILE A 180 16.45 8.96 2.94
N LEU A 181 15.96 7.93 3.64
CA LEU A 181 16.77 6.79 4.09
C LEU A 181 16.88 5.71 3.03
N VAL A 182 15.78 5.44 2.33
CA VAL A 182 15.69 4.44 1.26
C VAL A 182 14.80 5.00 0.15
N SER A 183 15.20 4.78 -1.10
CA SER A 183 14.48 5.20 -2.29
C SER A 183 14.75 4.20 -3.41
N GLU A 184 13.81 3.27 -3.65
CA GLU A 184 14.03 2.21 -4.65
C GLU A 184 12.73 1.75 -5.32
N VAL A 185 12.87 1.11 -6.47
CA VAL A 185 11.78 0.43 -7.18
C VAL A 185 12.00 -1.07 -7.06
N ILE A 186 11.05 -1.75 -6.42
CA ILE A 186 11.10 -3.20 -6.27
C ILE A 186 10.24 -3.90 -7.32
N ALA A 187 10.69 -5.06 -7.80
CA ALA A 187 9.89 -5.94 -8.63
C ALA A 187 9.06 -6.87 -7.74
N THR A 188 7.75 -6.83 -7.89
CA THR A 188 6.82 -7.52 -6.99
C THR A 188 6.14 -8.74 -7.63
N GLY A 189 6.66 -9.21 -8.75
CA GLY A 189 6.17 -10.37 -9.47
C GLY A 189 5.70 -10.05 -10.89
N SER A 190 5.06 -10.99 -11.53
CA SER A 190 4.58 -10.85 -12.91
C SER A 190 3.33 -11.70 -13.13
N TYR A 191 2.66 -11.49 -14.28
CA TYR A 191 1.56 -12.36 -14.66
C TYR A 191 2.00 -13.82 -14.91
N ARG A 192 3.31 -14.07 -15.16
CA ARG A 192 3.87 -15.42 -15.26
C ARG A 192 3.69 -16.23 -13.97
N ASP A 193 3.79 -15.58 -12.81
CA ASP A 193 3.64 -16.24 -11.52
C ASP A 193 2.20 -16.72 -11.30
N ASN A 194 1.23 -16.00 -11.86
CA ASN A 194 -0.15 -16.45 -11.95
C ASN A 194 -0.33 -17.68 -12.84
N LEU A 195 0.39 -17.71 -13.97
CA LEU A 195 0.32 -18.84 -14.91
C LEU A 195 0.99 -20.09 -14.35
N LYS A 196 2.08 -19.98 -13.60
CA LYS A 196 2.70 -21.11 -12.89
C LYS A 196 1.73 -21.79 -11.93
N ARG A 197 0.88 -21.00 -11.25
CA ARG A 197 -0.14 -21.52 -10.32
C ARG A 197 -1.37 -22.08 -11.03
N ARG A 198 -1.70 -21.60 -12.24
CA ARG A 198 -2.90 -21.95 -13.00
C ARG A 198 -2.60 -22.05 -14.50
N PRO A 199 -1.86 -23.09 -14.95
CA PRO A 199 -1.37 -23.19 -16.34
C PRO A 199 -2.50 -23.26 -17.37
N TRP A 200 -3.69 -23.77 -17.01
CA TRP A 200 -4.85 -23.83 -17.90
C TRP A 200 -5.34 -22.46 -18.39
N ILE A 201 -5.02 -21.38 -17.69
CA ILE A 201 -5.38 -20.00 -18.11
C ILE A 201 -4.70 -19.65 -19.43
N ILE A 202 -3.50 -20.17 -19.69
CA ILE A 202 -2.76 -19.89 -20.94
C ILE A 202 -3.53 -20.41 -22.14
N TYR A 203 -4.09 -21.63 -22.07
CA TYR A 203 -4.89 -22.21 -23.15
C TYR A 203 -6.10 -21.35 -23.50
N ARG A 204 -6.81 -20.87 -22.48
CA ARG A 204 -7.96 -19.99 -22.67
C ARG A 204 -7.57 -18.65 -23.32
N GLN A 205 -6.37 -18.16 -23.07
CA GLN A 205 -5.89 -16.92 -23.68
C GLN A 205 -5.42 -17.14 -25.11
N LEU A 206 -4.69 -18.22 -25.37
CA LEU A 206 -4.26 -18.61 -26.72
C LEU A 206 -5.46 -18.87 -27.65
N LEU A 207 -6.49 -19.56 -27.14
CA LEU A 207 -7.74 -19.78 -27.89
C LEU A 207 -8.48 -18.49 -28.27
N ARG A 208 -8.26 -17.39 -27.54
CA ARG A 208 -8.87 -16.08 -27.85
C ARG A 208 -8.06 -15.25 -28.85
N LEU A 209 -6.78 -15.56 -29.04
CA LEU A 209 -5.89 -14.80 -29.92
C LEU A 209 -6.44 -14.58 -31.31
N PRO A 210 -6.91 -15.63 -32.05
CA PRO A 210 -7.38 -15.48 -33.44
C PRO A 210 -8.79 -14.90 -33.56
N PHE A 211 -9.51 -14.62 -32.43
CA PHE A 211 -10.91 -14.24 -32.44
C PHE A 211 -11.20 -12.87 -31.79
N PRO A 212 -10.65 -11.73 -32.32
CA PRO A 212 -10.91 -10.41 -31.79
C PRO A 212 -12.39 -10.00 -31.90
N PHE A 213 -13.11 -10.54 -32.91
CA PHE A 213 -14.51 -10.24 -33.21
C PHE A 213 -15.52 -10.87 -32.23
N LEU A 214 -15.14 -11.92 -31.48
CA LEU A 214 -15.99 -12.55 -30.46
C LEU A 214 -16.07 -11.77 -29.14
N GLY A 215 -15.61 -10.53 -29.13
CA GLY A 215 -15.67 -9.63 -27.97
C GLY A 215 -14.42 -8.79 -27.81
N TRP A 216 -14.37 -7.69 -28.53
CA TRP A 216 -13.24 -6.77 -28.60
C TRP A 216 -12.69 -6.33 -27.25
N THR A 217 -13.56 -6.00 -26.29
CA THR A 217 -13.16 -5.60 -24.93
C THR A 217 -12.51 -6.74 -24.14
N LYS A 218 -13.03 -7.96 -24.27
CA LYS A 218 -12.46 -9.16 -23.63
C LYS A 218 -11.14 -9.54 -24.28
N TRP A 219 -11.03 -9.39 -25.60
CA TRP A 219 -9.81 -9.63 -26.36
C TRP A 219 -8.71 -8.66 -25.96
N LYS A 220 -8.97 -7.33 -25.98
CA LYS A 220 -8.01 -6.32 -25.51
C LYS A 220 -7.52 -6.58 -24.08
N ARG A 221 -8.41 -7.00 -23.20
CA ARG A 221 -8.06 -7.35 -21.81
C ARG A 221 -7.13 -8.58 -21.75
N SER A 222 -7.34 -9.56 -22.63
CA SER A 222 -6.45 -10.72 -22.75
C SER A 222 -5.08 -10.33 -23.28
N MET A 223 -5.03 -9.45 -24.30
CA MET A 223 -3.76 -8.94 -24.86
C MET A 223 -2.94 -8.14 -23.84
N LYS A 224 -3.58 -7.31 -23.04
CA LYS A 224 -2.90 -6.60 -21.92
C LYS A 224 -2.24 -7.58 -20.94
N LYS A 225 -2.77 -8.79 -20.75
CA LYS A 225 -2.17 -9.81 -19.90
C LYS A 225 -0.86 -10.36 -20.46
N PHE A 226 -0.72 -10.46 -21.79
CA PHE A 226 0.57 -10.83 -22.40
C PHE A 226 1.64 -9.78 -22.17
N TYR A 227 1.30 -8.48 -22.18
CA TYR A 227 2.22 -7.42 -21.80
C TYR A 227 2.78 -7.68 -20.39
N TRP A 228 1.90 -7.98 -19.41
CA TRP A 228 2.28 -8.24 -18.02
C TRP A 228 2.98 -9.61 -17.80
N MET A 229 3.06 -10.45 -18.82
CA MET A 229 3.92 -11.63 -18.81
C MET A 229 5.40 -11.28 -19.07
N ILE A 230 5.63 -10.23 -19.85
CA ILE A 230 6.98 -9.78 -20.23
C ILE A 230 7.49 -8.78 -19.19
N TRP A 231 6.67 -7.83 -18.82
CA TRP A 231 7.00 -6.76 -17.90
C TRP A 231 6.57 -7.09 -16.47
N PRO A 232 7.49 -7.05 -15.51
CA PRO A 232 7.14 -7.31 -14.11
C PRO A 232 6.30 -6.17 -13.52
N TYR A 233 5.47 -6.51 -12.53
CA TYR A 233 4.90 -5.52 -11.64
C TYR A 233 6.00 -4.86 -10.82
N ARG A 234 5.90 -3.56 -10.63
CA ARG A 234 6.89 -2.78 -9.89
C ARG A 234 6.20 -1.85 -8.91
N GLN A 235 6.87 -1.62 -7.81
CA GLN A 235 6.42 -0.72 -6.75
C GLN A 235 7.53 0.27 -6.42
N SER A 236 7.16 1.55 -6.31
CA SER A 236 8.00 2.60 -5.77
C SER A 236 7.92 2.56 -4.26
N CYS A 237 9.05 2.52 -3.60
CA CYS A 237 9.16 2.36 -2.16
C CYS A 237 10.13 3.41 -1.61
N VAL A 238 9.71 4.12 -0.57
CA VAL A 238 10.50 5.17 0.08
C VAL A 238 10.39 5.05 1.60
N VAL A 239 11.51 5.22 2.28
CA VAL A 239 11.56 5.43 3.73
C VAL A 239 12.13 6.82 3.97
N ILE A 240 11.32 7.68 4.57
CA ILE A 240 11.66 9.08 4.85
C ILE A 240 11.74 9.27 6.36
N GLN A 241 12.73 9.99 6.84
CA GLN A 241 12.88 10.34 8.26
C GLN A 241 12.69 11.84 8.45
N LYS A 242 11.95 12.19 9.50
CA LYS A 242 11.86 13.57 9.98
C LYS A 242 13.17 13.92 10.68
N PRO A 243 13.80 15.06 10.37
CA PRO A 243 15.07 15.43 10.98
C PRO A 243 14.97 15.41 12.50
N VAL A 244 16.01 14.90 13.15
CA VAL A 244 16.18 15.12 14.59
C VAL A 244 16.60 16.58 14.70
N THR A 245 15.72 17.42 15.25
CA THR A 245 16.16 18.77 15.63
C THR A 245 17.33 18.61 16.58
N ALA A 246 18.50 19.11 16.21
CA ALA A 246 19.57 19.28 17.19
C ALA A 246 18.92 20.03 18.36
N ALA A 247 18.93 19.43 19.55
CA ALA A 247 18.61 20.17 20.75
C ALA A 247 19.48 21.42 20.68
N ALA A 248 18.86 22.60 20.73
CA ALA A 248 19.61 23.84 20.84
C ALA A 248 20.58 23.61 22.01
N ALA A 249 21.85 23.59 21.67
CA ALA A 249 22.89 23.61 22.69
C ALA A 249 22.81 25.03 23.31
N ASP A 250 22.06 25.15 24.40
CA ASP A 250 22.10 26.28 25.30
C ASP A 250 23.25 26.07 26.28
#